data_3ecf3ced04c98fa22b4cddd442d1cce3
#
_entry.id   3ecf3ced04c98fa22b4cddd442d1cce3
#
_cell.length_a   1.000
_cell.length_b   1.000
_cell.length_c   1.000
_cell.angle_alpha   90.00
_cell.angle_beta   90.00
_cell.angle_gamma   90.00
#
_symmetry.space_group_name_H-M   'P 1'
#
loop_
_entity.id
_entity.type
_entity.pdbx_description
1 polymer ?
#
loop_
_entity_poly.entity_id
_entity_poly.type
_entity_poly.pdbx_seq_one_letter_code
_entity_poly.pdbx_strand_id
1 'polypeptide(L)'
;VRPDGVRQIRGAGDSLTGMTNIAVTTWSLEQTAPTDLLPAAAPEGDVRIVRSEVPSPEFSRFLYASVGGDIRWTDRLGWSHARWREHLERPGVETWVAYDRGTPAGYVELTPGDDGVVEIEYFGLLPAFRGRRIGGHLLSYGTARAWDLAERWPGLATTKRVWLHTCSKDGEHAMDNYQRRGFRLFDTKVEEEPEVATPGPWPGAFPA
;
A
#
# COMPACT_ATOMS: atom_id res chain seq x y z
N VAL A 1 -73.67 12.58 9.02
CA VAL A 1 -72.47 11.89 9.52
C VAL A 1 -71.40 12.00 8.45
N ARG A 2 -70.37 12.77 8.68
CA ARG A 2 -69.18 12.91 7.78
C ARG A 2 -68.13 11.87 8.16
N PRO A 3 -67.33 11.37 7.24
CA PRO A 3 -66.07 10.75 7.54
C PRO A 3 -64.91 11.71 7.28
N ASP A 4 -63.97 11.60 8.20
CA ASP A 4 -62.78 12.43 8.36
C ASP A 4 -61.63 12.10 7.47
N GLY A 5 -60.92 13.14 7.11
CA GLY A 5 -59.48 13.36 7.28
C GLY A 5 -58.50 12.31 6.78
N VAL A 6 -58.10 12.43 5.51
CA VAL A 6 -56.84 11.80 5.01
C VAL A 6 -55.66 12.66 5.51
N ARG A 7 -54.90 12.14 6.46
CA ARG A 7 -53.61 12.70 6.88
C ARG A 7 -52.58 12.42 5.79
N GLN A 8 -52.13 13.42 5.10
CA GLN A 8 -50.94 13.35 4.26
C GLN A 8 -49.70 13.12 5.16
N ILE A 9 -49.12 11.97 5.02
CA ILE A 9 -47.78 11.69 5.53
C ILE A 9 -46.81 12.39 4.56
N ARG A 10 -46.20 13.47 5.00
CA ARG A 10 -45.08 14.08 4.31
C ARG A 10 -43.93 13.06 4.36
N GLY A 11 -43.53 12.59 3.20
CA GLY A 11 -42.35 11.77 3.04
C GLY A 11 -41.14 12.54 3.58
N ALA A 12 -40.43 11.93 4.51
CA ALA A 12 -39.11 12.34 4.88
C ALA A 12 -38.24 12.18 3.62
N GLY A 13 -37.75 13.31 3.12
CA GLY A 13 -36.77 13.31 2.05
C GLY A 13 -35.52 12.56 2.56
N ASP A 14 -35.20 11.46 1.92
CA ASP A 14 -33.89 10.85 2.04
C ASP A 14 -32.84 11.90 1.66
N SER A 15 -32.16 12.42 2.67
CA SER A 15 -30.95 13.17 2.51
C SER A 15 -29.91 12.22 1.96
N LEU A 16 -29.77 12.19 0.65
CA LEU A 16 -28.55 11.70 0.00
C LEU A 16 -27.43 12.59 0.53
N THR A 17 -26.73 12.12 1.54
CA THR A 17 -25.46 12.70 1.99
C THR A 17 -24.55 12.71 0.79
N GLY A 18 -24.39 13.88 0.17
CA GLY A 18 -23.55 14.07 -1.00
C GLY A 18 -22.11 13.65 -0.63
N MET A 19 -21.62 12.56 -1.20
CA MET A 19 -20.22 12.21 -1.10
C MET A 19 -19.44 13.31 -1.81
N THR A 20 -18.57 13.99 -1.07
CA THR A 20 -17.66 14.97 -1.62
C THR A 20 -16.60 14.23 -2.44
N ASN A 21 -16.38 14.62 -3.69
CA ASN A 21 -15.27 14.13 -4.47
C ASN A 21 -14.06 15.03 -4.25
N ILE A 22 -12.89 14.43 -4.28
CA ILE A 22 -11.59 15.11 -4.24
C ILE A 22 -10.77 14.73 -5.45
N ALA A 23 -10.03 15.70 -6.00
CA ALA A 23 -9.06 15.41 -7.04
C ALA A 23 -7.86 14.67 -6.45
N VAL A 24 -7.61 13.47 -6.94
CA VAL A 24 -6.46 12.64 -6.55
C VAL A 24 -5.47 12.59 -7.69
N THR A 25 -4.24 13.01 -7.43
CA THR A 25 -3.14 12.88 -8.38
C THR A 25 -2.36 11.63 -8.04
N THR A 26 -2.21 10.74 -9.01
CA THR A 26 -1.39 9.53 -8.92
C THR A 26 -0.15 9.69 -9.80
N TRP A 27 1.01 9.43 -9.23
CA TRP A 27 2.30 9.44 -9.90
C TRP A 27 2.85 8.03 -9.99
N SER A 28 3.21 7.60 -11.19
CA SER A 28 3.84 6.31 -11.44
C SER A 28 5.33 6.49 -11.70
N LEU A 29 6.15 5.75 -10.97
CA LEU A 29 7.60 5.83 -11.04
C LEU A 29 8.19 4.46 -11.35
N GLU A 30 9.35 4.44 -12.02
CA GLU A 30 9.99 3.20 -12.45
C GLU A 30 11.51 3.23 -12.34
N GLN A 31 12.07 2.02 -12.33
CA GLN A 31 13.46 1.71 -12.66
C GLN A 31 13.46 0.73 -13.85
N THR A 32 14.36 0.91 -14.80
CA THR A 32 14.46 0.09 -16.02
C THR A 32 15.75 -0.73 -16.09
N ALA A 33 16.61 -0.60 -15.08
CA ALA A 33 17.80 -1.39 -14.89
C ALA A 33 18.12 -1.57 -13.41
N PRO A 34 18.71 -2.69 -12.97
CA PRO A 34 19.13 -2.90 -11.58
C PRO A 34 20.09 -1.81 -11.06
N THR A 35 20.87 -1.22 -11.96
CA THR A 35 21.82 -0.13 -11.67
C THR A 35 21.16 1.21 -11.37
N ASP A 36 19.86 1.35 -11.63
CA ASP A 36 19.09 2.54 -11.26
C ASP A 36 18.90 2.65 -9.74
N LEU A 37 18.99 1.52 -9.02
CA LEU A 37 18.82 1.50 -7.57
C LEU A 37 19.93 2.26 -6.86
N LEU A 38 19.55 3.29 -6.13
CA LEU A 38 20.41 4.06 -5.22
C LEU A 38 20.08 3.66 -3.77
N PRO A 39 20.78 2.67 -3.19
CA PRO A 39 20.39 2.12 -1.91
C PRO A 39 20.62 3.10 -0.76
N ALA A 40 19.69 3.13 0.19
CA ALA A 40 19.86 3.83 1.45
C ALA A 40 20.79 3.04 2.37
N ALA A 41 21.53 3.75 3.20
CA ALA A 41 22.25 3.12 4.30
C ALA A 41 21.27 2.41 5.26
N ALA A 42 21.75 1.32 5.86
CA ALA A 42 21.00 0.65 6.91
C ALA A 42 20.75 1.62 8.09
N PRO A 43 19.57 1.54 8.73
CA PRO A 43 19.31 2.32 9.93
C PRO A 43 20.20 1.83 11.10
N GLU A 44 20.34 2.65 12.10
CA GLU A 44 20.97 2.25 13.36
C GLU A 44 20.05 1.27 14.12
N GLY A 45 20.66 0.35 14.88
CA GLY A 45 19.94 -0.62 15.71
C GLY A 45 19.69 -1.97 15.04
N ASP A 46 18.89 -2.81 15.70
CA ASP A 46 18.59 -4.18 15.24
C ASP A 46 17.31 -4.21 14.38
N VAL A 47 17.44 -3.68 13.17
CA VAL A 47 16.37 -3.76 12.15
C VAL A 47 16.67 -4.93 11.22
N ARG A 48 15.74 -5.88 11.12
CA ARG A 48 15.83 -7.04 10.26
C ARG A 48 14.70 -7.03 9.23
N ILE A 49 15.01 -7.39 8.00
CA ILE A 49 14.00 -7.54 6.95
C ILE A 49 13.86 -9.02 6.66
N VAL A 50 12.65 -9.55 6.82
CA VAL A 50 12.36 -10.99 6.70
C VAL A 50 11.20 -11.18 5.73
N ARG A 51 11.31 -12.18 4.84
CA ARG A 51 10.20 -12.58 3.98
C ARG A 51 9.17 -13.36 4.79
N SER A 52 7.90 -13.01 4.64
CA SER A 52 6.78 -13.82 5.09
C SER A 52 6.58 -14.96 4.09
N GLU A 53 7.16 -16.12 4.37
CA GLU A 53 7.15 -17.25 3.43
C GLU A 53 5.85 -18.04 3.46
N VAL A 54 5.12 -17.97 4.58
CA VAL A 54 3.83 -18.62 4.75
C VAL A 54 2.72 -17.62 4.42
N PRO A 55 1.89 -17.86 3.40
CA PRO A 55 0.74 -17.01 3.12
C PRO A 55 -0.20 -16.93 4.33
N SER A 56 -0.38 -15.74 4.89
CA SER A 56 -1.26 -15.49 6.02
C SER A 56 -2.14 -14.26 5.75
N PRO A 57 -3.40 -14.47 5.38
CA PRO A 57 -4.37 -13.40 5.22
C PRO A 57 -4.49 -12.49 6.44
N GLU A 58 -4.44 -13.06 7.64
CA GLU A 58 -4.52 -12.33 8.90
C GLU A 58 -3.34 -11.38 9.07
N PHE A 59 -2.12 -11.88 8.83
CA PHE A 59 -0.91 -11.09 8.97
C PHE A 59 -0.81 -10.00 7.91
N SER A 60 -1.11 -10.33 6.65
CA SER A 60 -1.08 -9.34 5.56
C SER A 60 -2.15 -8.28 5.74
N ARG A 61 -3.37 -8.65 6.19
CA ARG A 61 -4.40 -7.68 6.52
C ARG A 61 -4.02 -6.79 7.70
N PHE A 62 -3.37 -7.35 8.72
CA PHE A 62 -2.83 -6.56 9.84
C PHE A 62 -1.80 -5.53 9.35
N LEU A 63 -0.83 -5.94 8.53
CA LEU A 63 0.18 -5.04 7.96
C LEU A 63 -0.47 -3.93 7.12
N TYR A 64 -1.38 -4.31 6.22
CA TYR A 64 -2.10 -3.38 5.38
C TYR A 64 -2.87 -2.33 6.20
N ALA A 65 -3.67 -2.77 7.16
CA ALA A 65 -4.47 -1.87 7.99
C ALA A 65 -3.61 -0.99 8.92
N SER A 66 -2.50 -1.54 9.45
CA SER A 66 -1.65 -0.83 10.41
C SER A 66 -0.73 0.19 9.73
N VAL A 67 -0.27 -0.07 8.52
CA VAL A 67 0.58 0.85 7.74
C VAL A 67 -0.28 1.88 7.02
N GLY A 68 -1.36 1.44 6.38
CA GLY A 68 -2.19 2.28 5.52
C GLY A 68 -3.32 3.01 6.24
N GLY A 69 -3.50 2.73 7.54
CA GLY A 69 -4.67 3.23 8.28
C GLY A 69 -4.76 4.74 8.41
N ASP A 70 -3.65 5.46 8.39
CA ASP A 70 -3.59 6.92 8.45
C ASP A 70 -3.38 7.60 7.08
N ILE A 71 -3.16 6.79 6.02
CA ILE A 71 -2.95 7.27 4.65
C ILE A 71 -4.03 6.78 3.67
N ARG A 72 -5.17 6.37 4.19
CA ARG A 72 -6.39 6.01 3.43
C ARG A 72 -6.25 4.81 2.51
N TRP A 73 -5.46 3.81 2.87
CA TRP A 73 -5.49 2.53 2.19
C TRP A 73 -6.78 1.79 2.52
N THR A 74 -7.71 1.76 1.60
CA THR A 74 -9.05 1.19 1.81
C THR A 74 -9.38 0.03 0.88
N ASP A 75 -8.64 -0.12 -0.24
CA ASP A 75 -8.99 -1.03 -1.34
C ASP A 75 -9.09 -2.49 -0.93
N ARG A 76 -8.22 -2.93 -0.02
CA ARG A 76 -8.18 -4.31 0.44
C ARG A 76 -8.86 -4.58 1.77
N LEU A 77 -9.37 -3.55 2.47
CA LEU A 77 -10.05 -3.75 3.76
C LEU A 77 -11.30 -4.62 3.64
N GLY A 78 -11.99 -4.54 2.51
CA GLY A 78 -13.17 -5.34 2.20
C GLY A 78 -12.86 -6.73 1.61
N TRP A 79 -11.60 -7.10 1.43
CA TRP A 79 -11.28 -8.42 0.89
C TRP A 79 -11.66 -9.53 1.86
N SER A 80 -12.24 -10.60 1.31
CA SER A 80 -12.48 -11.84 2.06
C SER A 80 -11.16 -12.56 2.34
N HIS A 81 -11.16 -13.44 3.35
CA HIS A 81 -10.03 -14.32 3.64
C HIS A 81 -9.58 -15.10 2.38
N ALA A 82 -10.54 -15.62 1.60
CA ALA A 82 -10.25 -16.37 0.37
C ALA A 82 -9.53 -15.49 -0.66
N ARG A 83 -9.95 -14.23 -0.85
CA ARG A 83 -9.32 -13.30 -1.80
C ARG A 83 -7.90 -12.93 -1.37
N TRP A 84 -7.67 -12.69 -0.07
CA TRP A 84 -6.33 -12.48 0.46
C TRP A 84 -5.43 -13.68 0.19
N ARG A 85 -5.93 -14.88 0.47
CA ARG A 85 -5.20 -16.12 0.26
C ARG A 85 -4.85 -16.34 -1.20
N GLU A 86 -5.82 -16.20 -2.10
CA GLU A 86 -5.61 -16.31 -3.55
C GLU A 86 -4.52 -15.34 -4.03
N HIS A 87 -4.54 -14.10 -3.56
CA HIS A 87 -3.52 -13.11 -3.90
C HIS A 87 -2.13 -13.51 -3.41
N LEU A 88 -2.02 -13.89 -2.13
CA LEU A 88 -0.74 -14.23 -1.50
C LEU A 88 -0.12 -15.55 -2.01
N GLU A 89 -0.94 -16.46 -2.52
CA GLU A 89 -0.49 -17.74 -3.10
C GLU A 89 -0.08 -17.62 -4.58
N ARG A 90 -0.22 -16.45 -5.20
CA ARG A 90 0.24 -16.24 -6.58
C ARG A 90 1.77 -16.35 -6.64
N PRO A 91 2.32 -17.12 -7.63
CA PRO A 91 3.77 -17.21 -7.82
C PRO A 91 4.42 -15.84 -7.94
N GLY A 92 5.44 -15.58 -7.13
CA GLY A 92 6.20 -14.33 -7.15
C GLY A 92 5.62 -13.19 -6.32
N VAL A 93 4.43 -13.32 -5.74
CA VAL A 93 3.97 -12.37 -4.73
C VAL A 93 4.78 -12.59 -3.46
N GLU A 94 5.46 -11.55 -3.01
CA GLU A 94 6.31 -11.60 -1.81
C GLU A 94 6.00 -10.44 -0.88
N THR A 95 5.89 -10.74 0.40
CA THR A 95 5.80 -9.74 1.48
C THR A 95 7.09 -9.77 2.29
N TRP A 96 7.82 -8.66 2.30
CA TRP A 96 9.04 -8.47 3.08
C TRP A 96 8.76 -7.49 4.23
N VAL A 97 8.96 -7.93 5.45
CA VAL A 97 8.60 -7.19 6.67
C VAL A 97 9.86 -6.74 7.39
N ALA A 98 9.94 -5.45 7.66
CA ALA A 98 10.96 -4.89 8.54
C ALA A 98 10.54 -5.06 10.00
N TYR A 99 11.42 -5.63 10.81
CA TYR A 99 11.25 -5.79 12.25
C TYR A 99 12.30 -4.95 12.98
N ASP A 100 11.85 -4.13 13.92
CA ASP A 100 12.73 -3.48 14.89
C ASP A 100 12.60 -4.20 16.23
N ARG A 101 13.65 -4.89 16.62
CA ARG A 101 13.70 -5.68 17.87
C ARG A 101 12.49 -6.60 18.05
N GLY A 102 12.08 -7.27 16.97
CA GLY A 102 10.98 -8.23 16.96
C GLY A 102 9.59 -7.64 16.75
N THR A 103 9.44 -6.31 16.71
CA THR A 103 8.16 -5.64 16.40
C THR A 103 8.10 -5.31 14.91
N PRO A 104 7.00 -5.65 14.19
CA PRO A 104 6.81 -5.22 12.81
C PRO A 104 6.85 -3.70 12.72
N ALA A 105 7.76 -3.16 11.90
CA ALA A 105 7.93 -1.72 11.71
C ALA A 105 7.30 -1.23 10.39
N GLY A 106 7.14 -2.12 9.43
CA GLY A 106 6.58 -1.84 8.13
C GLY A 106 6.83 -2.97 7.16
N TYR A 107 6.38 -2.83 5.92
CA TYR A 107 6.54 -3.88 4.92
C TYR A 107 6.63 -3.31 3.50
N VAL A 108 7.08 -4.16 2.59
CA VAL A 108 7.01 -3.98 1.15
C VAL A 108 6.41 -5.24 0.54
N GLU A 109 5.45 -5.09 -0.36
CA GLU A 109 4.85 -6.17 -1.12
C GLU A 109 5.23 -6.06 -2.59
N LEU A 110 5.73 -7.17 -3.14
CA LEU A 110 6.10 -7.31 -4.54
C LEU A 110 5.06 -8.13 -5.27
N THR A 111 4.62 -7.65 -6.43
CA THR A 111 3.67 -8.35 -7.29
C THR A 111 4.23 -8.43 -8.70
N PRO A 112 4.50 -9.64 -9.22
CA PRO A 112 4.93 -9.79 -10.60
C PRO A 112 3.76 -9.57 -11.56
N GLY A 113 4.05 -8.82 -12.62
CA GLY A 113 3.24 -8.71 -13.82
C GLY A 113 3.82 -9.53 -14.97
N ASP A 114 3.31 -9.30 -16.17
CA ASP A 114 3.78 -9.96 -17.38
C ASP A 114 5.16 -9.47 -17.82
N ASP A 115 5.86 -10.28 -18.61
CA ASP A 115 7.09 -9.92 -19.32
C ASP A 115 8.24 -9.36 -18.47
N GLY A 116 8.35 -9.78 -17.21
CA GLY A 116 9.42 -9.33 -16.31
C GLY A 116 9.19 -7.94 -15.71
N VAL A 117 7.95 -7.51 -15.64
CA VAL A 117 7.55 -6.33 -14.86
C VAL A 117 7.28 -6.76 -13.42
N VAL A 118 7.78 -6.02 -12.45
CA VAL A 118 7.46 -6.21 -11.03
C VAL A 118 6.98 -4.88 -10.44
N GLU A 119 5.85 -4.94 -9.77
CA GLU A 119 5.31 -3.82 -9.02
C GLU A 119 5.68 -3.91 -7.54
N ILE A 120 6.12 -2.81 -6.96
CA ILE A 120 6.06 -2.60 -5.51
C ILE A 120 4.66 -2.08 -5.21
N GLU A 121 3.75 -3.01 -4.94
CA GLU A 121 2.31 -2.74 -4.86
C GLU A 121 1.92 -2.03 -3.57
N TYR A 122 2.55 -2.41 -2.45
CA TYR A 122 2.41 -1.73 -1.17
C TYR A 122 3.76 -1.57 -0.49
N PHE A 123 3.98 -0.38 0.06
CA PHE A 123 5.18 -0.06 0.82
C PHE A 123 4.86 0.99 1.87
N GLY A 124 5.28 0.76 3.09
CA GLY A 124 5.17 1.77 4.14
C GLY A 124 5.61 1.29 5.51
N LEU A 125 5.58 2.22 6.44
CA LEU A 125 5.92 2.00 7.85
C LEU A 125 4.73 2.31 8.74
N LEU A 126 4.61 1.57 9.84
CA LEU A 126 3.72 1.95 10.92
C LEU A 126 4.14 3.33 11.46
N PRO A 127 3.19 4.18 11.89
CA PRO A 127 3.48 5.57 12.28
C PRO A 127 4.62 5.72 13.29
N ALA A 128 4.70 4.86 14.29
CA ALA A 128 5.73 4.89 15.34
C ALA A 128 7.17 4.65 14.85
N PHE A 129 7.35 4.14 13.63
CA PHE A 129 8.66 3.81 13.06
C PHE A 129 9.12 4.77 11.96
N ARG A 130 8.30 5.78 11.63
CA ARG A 130 8.63 6.82 10.66
C ARG A 130 9.73 7.75 11.20
N GLY A 131 10.48 8.41 10.32
CA GLY A 131 11.56 9.32 10.71
C GLY A 131 12.85 8.64 11.19
N ARG A 132 12.91 7.30 11.25
CA ARG A 132 14.02 6.52 11.78
C ARG A 132 14.91 5.88 10.70
N ARG A 133 14.89 6.38 9.47
CA ARG A 133 15.61 5.87 8.28
C ARG A 133 15.24 4.45 7.83
N ILE A 134 14.29 3.79 8.50
CA ILE A 134 13.87 2.43 8.17
C ILE A 134 13.21 2.38 6.79
N GLY A 135 12.40 3.39 6.41
CA GLY A 135 11.68 3.42 5.15
C GLY A 135 12.61 3.37 3.92
N GLY A 136 13.64 4.19 3.90
CA GLY A 136 14.61 4.17 2.79
C GLY A 136 15.35 2.84 2.66
N HIS A 137 15.71 2.24 3.80
CA HIS A 137 16.37 0.93 3.85
C HIS A 137 15.43 -0.20 3.37
N LEU A 138 14.20 -0.23 3.88
CA LEU A 138 13.20 -1.22 3.47
C LEU A 138 12.86 -1.12 1.97
N LEU A 139 12.67 0.11 1.46
CA LEU A 139 12.43 0.33 0.04
C LEU A 139 13.62 -0.14 -0.82
N SER A 140 14.85 0.19 -0.42
CA SER A 140 16.05 -0.28 -1.12
C SER A 140 16.13 -1.80 -1.15
N TYR A 141 15.84 -2.43 -0.03
CA TYR A 141 15.84 -3.89 0.08
C TYR A 141 14.76 -4.52 -0.80
N GLY A 142 13.50 -4.03 -0.70
CA GLY A 142 12.40 -4.52 -1.52
C GLY A 142 12.65 -4.35 -3.01
N THR A 143 13.20 -3.19 -3.42
CA THR A 143 13.57 -2.95 -4.82
C THR A 143 14.64 -3.93 -5.30
N ALA A 144 15.68 -4.20 -4.50
CA ALA A 144 16.68 -5.23 -4.84
C ALA A 144 16.03 -6.61 -4.98
N ARG A 145 15.09 -6.96 -4.08
CA ARG A 145 14.33 -8.22 -4.16
C ARG A 145 13.39 -8.30 -5.36
N ALA A 146 12.87 -7.16 -5.84
CA ALA A 146 12.12 -7.11 -7.10
C ALA A 146 13.01 -7.41 -8.31
N TRP A 147 14.24 -6.89 -8.33
CA TRP A 147 15.19 -7.14 -9.42
C TRP A 147 15.65 -8.58 -9.52
N ASP A 148 15.83 -9.28 -8.41
CA ASP A 148 16.25 -10.68 -8.35
C ASP A 148 15.09 -11.68 -8.13
N LEU A 149 13.84 -11.26 -8.38
CA LEU A 149 12.65 -12.08 -8.14
C LEU A 149 12.69 -13.42 -8.86
N ALA A 150 13.10 -13.45 -10.13
CA ALA A 150 13.18 -14.66 -10.95
C ALA A 150 14.19 -15.69 -10.41
N GLU A 151 15.18 -15.27 -9.62
CA GLU A 151 16.13 -16.18 -8.98
C GLU A 151 15.45 -17.04 -7.90
N ARG A 152 14.43 -16.47 -7.24
CA ARG A 152 13.65 -17.16 -6.20
C ARG A 152 12.43 -17.88 -6.74
N TRP A 153 11.95 -17.50 -7.92
CA TRP A 153 10.75 -18.05 -8.55
C TRP A 153 11.04 -18.57 -9.94
N PRO A 154 11.57 -19.81 -10.06
CA PRO A 154 11.80 -20.43 -11.34
C PRO A 154 10.50 -20.49 -12.17
N GLY A 155 10.55 -19.99 -13.39
CA GLY A 155 9.39 -19.88 -14.28
C GLY A 155 8.86 -18.47 -14.47
N LEU A 156 9.24 -17.51 -13.64
CA LEU A 156 9.03 -16.09 -13.93
C LEU A 156 10.11 -15.56 -14.89
N ALA A 157 9.71 -14.62 -15.72
CA ALA A 157 10.65 -13.90 -16.58
C ALA A 157 11.63 -13.07 -15.73
N THR A 158 12.91 -12.98 -16.19
CA THR A 158 13.88 -12.07 -15.58
C THR A 158 13.32 -10.66 -15.52
N THR A 159 13.47 -10.01 -14.37
CA THR A 159 12.96 -8.66 -14.17
C THR A 159 13.65 -7.65 -15.10
N LYS A 160 12.85 -6.89 -15.84
CA LYS A 160 13.29 -5.84 -16.77
C LYS A 160 12.85 -4.47 -16.33
N ARG A 161 11.86 -4.40 -15.45
CA ARG A 161 11.26 -3.16 -14.97
C ARG A 161 10.71 -3.36 -13.57
N VAL A 162 11.05 -2.45 -12.67
CA VAL A 162 10.42 -2.34 -11.35
C VAL A 162 9.70 -1.01 -11.31
N TRP A 163 8.43 -1.01 -10.93
CA TRP A 163 7.65 0.20 -10.84
C TRP A 163 6.83 0.26 -9.55
N LEU A 164 6.34 1.42 -9.25
CA LEU A 164 5.42 1.69 -8.15
C LEU A 164 4.59 2.92 -8.49
N HIS A 165 3.52 3.12 -7.75
CA HIS A 165 2.79 4.36 -7.78
C HIS A 165 2.62 4.94 -6.37
N THR A 166 2.37 6.24 -6.31
CA THR A 166 2.00 6.98 -5.11
C THR A 166 0.97 8.03 -5.49
N CYS A 167 0.23 8.53 -4.53
CA CYS A 167 -0.80 9.50 -4.82
C CYS A 167 -0.81 10.66 -3.79
N SER A 168 -1.60 11.68 -4.10
CA SER A 168 -1.73 12.86 -3.23
C SER A 168 -2.34 12.59 -1.85
N LYS A 169 -2.80 11.35 -1.60
CA LYS A 169 -3.28 10.88 -0.28
C LYS A 169 -2.18 10.26 0.57
N ASP A 170 -1.03 9.92 -0.03
CA ASP A 170 0.11 9.32 0.67
C ASP A 170 0.88 10.34 1.50
N GLY A 171 1.81 9.86 2.33
CA GLY A 171 2.66 10.71 3.15
C GLY A 171 3.54 11.64 2.31
N GLU A 172 3.72 12.87 2.76
CA GLU A 172 4.48 13.94 2.07
C GLU A 172 5.92 13.57 1.66
N HIS A 173 6.52 12.57 2.31
CA HIS A 173 7.89 12.13 2.04
C HIS A 173 7.97 10.95 1.05
N ALA A 174 6.84 10.44 0.57
CA ALA A 174 6.81 9.24 -0.29
C ALA A 174 7.55 9.48 -1.60
N MET A 175 7.19 10.52 -2.35
CA MET A 175 7.80 10.87 -3.62
C MET A 175 9.31 11.06 -3.50
N ASP A 176 9.77 11.86 -2.53
CA ASP A 176 11.18 12.10 -2.26
C ASP A 176 11.95 10.81 -1.97
N ASN A 177 11.34 9.91 -1.19
CA ASN A 177 11.97 8.63 -0.87
C ASN A 177 12.15 7.77 -2.12
N TYR A 178 11.15 7.72 -3.01
CA TYR A 178 11.23 6.97 -4.27
C TYR A 178 12.30 7.54 -5.19
N GLN A 179 12.32 8.85 -5.41
CA GLN A 179 13.31 9.50 -6.27
C GLN A 179 14.75 9.34 -5.74
N ARG A 180 14.95 9.44 -4.42
CA ARG A 180 16.26 9.16 -3.80
C ARG A 180 16.70 7.71 -3.92
N ARG A 181 15.82 6.80 -4.20
CA ARG A 181 16.14 5.38 -4.49
C ARG A 181 16.30 5.12 -5.98
N GLY A 182 16.29 6.17 -6.82
CA GLY A 182 16.55 6.08 -8.25
C GLY A 182 15.32 5.80 -9.11
N PHE A 183 14.13 5.86 -8.53
CA PHE A 183 12.88 5.79 -9.30
C PHE A 183 12.68 7.09 -10.07
N ARG A 184 12.22 6.98 -11.32
CA ARG A 184 11.93 8.10 -12.21
C ARG A 184 10.45 8.14 -12.56
N LEU A 185 9.87 9.33 -12.50
CA LEU A 185 8.47 9.56 -12.89
C LEU A 185 8.31 9.25 -14.39
N PHE A 186 7.29 8.45 -14.74
CA PHE A 186 6.97 8.16 -16.14
C PHE A 186 5.51 8.47 -16.51
N ASP A 187 4.61 8.53 -15.51
CA ASP A 187 3.20 8.86 -15.75
C ASP A 187 2.60 9.65 -14.59
N THR A 188 1.59 10.47 -14.90
CA THR A 188 0.81 11.22 -13.92
C THR A 188 -0.64 11.24 -14.35
N LYS A 189 -1.53 10.81 -13.46
CA LYS A 189 -2.99 10.85 -13.64
C LYS A 189 -3.63 11.73 -12.58
N VAL A 190 -4.73 12.39 -12.96
CA VAL A 190 -5.62 13.09 -12.02
C VAL A 190 -7.02 12.54 -12.21
N GLU A 191 -7.60 12.05 -11.14
CA GLU A 191 -8.95 11.47 -11.15
C GLU A 191 -9.76 12.01 -9.97
N GLU A 192 -11.07 12.14 -10.17
CA GLU A 192 -12.00 12.50 -9.10
C GLU A 192 -12.42 11.23 -8.35
N GLU A 193 -12.13 11.20 -7.07
CA GLU A 193 -12.48 10.06 -6.21
C GLU A 193 -13.35 10.50 -5.03
N PRO A 194 -14.24 9.63 -4.53
CA PRO A 194 -14.96 9.90 -3.30
C PRO A 194 -14.00 10.16 -2.14
N GLU A 195 -14.27 11.18 -1.36
CA GLU A 195 -13.54 11.41 -0.13
C GLU A 195 -13.86 10.30 0.88
N VAL A 196 -12.85 9.54 1.28
CA VAL A 196 -12.98 8.47 2.26
C VAL A 196 -12.23 8.84 3.53
N ALA A 197 -12.89 8.63 4.66
CA ALA A 197 -12.25 8.83 5.96
C ALA A 197 -11.08 7.86 6.18
N THR A 198 -10.12 8.28 6.94
CA THR A 198 -8.98 7.44 7.35
C THR A 198 -9.48 6.32 8.25
N PRO A 199 -9.35 5.04 7.86
CA PRO A 199 -10.02 3.94 8.58
C PRO A 199 -9.37 3.62 9.93
N GLY A 200 -8.06 3.88 10.06
CA GLY A 200 -7.29 3.35 11.19
C GLY A 200 -7.20 1.82 11.21
N PRO A 201 -6.29 1.23 11.98
CA PRO A 201 -6.20 -0.22 12.16
C PRO A 201 -7.33 -0.78 13.07
N TRP A 202 -7.91 0.05 13.93
CA TRP A 202 -9.08 -0.23 14.77
C TRP A 202 -9.74 1.08 15.22
N PRO A 203 -11.00 1.07 15.67
CA PRO A 203 -11.66 2.28 16.17
C PRO A 203 -10.86 2.93 17.31
N GLY A 204 -10.59 4.23 17.19
CA GLY A 204 -9.82 4.99 18.18
C GLY A 204 -8.30 4.75 18.12
N ALA A 205 -7.78 4.11 17.09
CA ALA A 205 -6.32 3.91 16.90
C ALA A 205 -5.56 5.22 16.76
N PHE A 206 -6.20 6.23 16.17
CA PHE A 206 -5.66 7.58 16.06
C PHE A 206 -6.56 8.51 16.86
N PRO A 207 -6.02 9.26 17.82
CA PRO A 207 -6.79 10.33 18.48
C PRO A 207 -7.20 11.36 17.43
N ALA A 208 -8.44 11.83 17.58
CA ALA A 208 -9.01 12.86 16.73
C ALA A 208 -8.30 14.20 16.92
#